data_2a99cd4946e640ad9f17344fa91e6168
#
_entry.id   2a99cd4946e640ad9f17344fa91e6168
#
_cell.length_a   1.000
_cell.length_b   1.000
_cell.length_c   1.000
_cell.angle_alpha   90.00
_cell.angle_beta   90.00
_cell.angle_gamma   90.00
#
_symmetry.space_group_name_H-M   'P 1'
#
loop_
_entity.id
_entity.type
_entity.pdbx_description
1 polymer ?
#
loop_
_entity_poly.entity_id
_entity_poly.type
_entity_poly.pdbx_seq_one_letter_code
_entity_poly.pdbx_strand_id
1 'polypeptide(L)'
;MSEALPEAPSRLPLSSRARTTALALAVLAGVLAATSVGLGVTVASHLRDRDALAGARESALAAARQQIVNLDSLSHTTIDADLKRVIEGATGTFKDQFTRAQGDLKSLVVQRKSVSTGTVLYSGVVRADKDTASVLVAVDRTVKDSSDSTGAVAHDRWRVDLERHGGRWLVADLQPVA
;
A
#
# COMPACT_ATOMS: atom_id res chain seq x y z
N MET A 1 86.00 -25.86 15.40
CA MET A 1 85.17 -24.66 15.41
C MET A 1 83.74 -25.16 15.19
N SER A 2 83.05 -25.39 16.32
CA SER A 2 81.72 -25.97 16.33
C SER A 2 80.73 -24.85 16.69
N GLU A 3 79.93 -24.46 15.72
CA GLU A 3 78.94 -23.40 15.84
C GLU A 3 77.64 -23.99 16.38
N ALA A 4 77.25 -23.57 17.58
CA ALA A 4 76.06 -24.00 18.24
C ALA A 4 74.83 -23.26 17.64
N LEU A 5 73.86 -24.01 17.14
CA LEU A 5 72.52 -23.52 16.68
C LEU A 5 71.74 -22.96 17.87
N PRO A 6 71.02 -21.83 17.72
CA PRO A 6 70.17 -21.28 18.78
C PRO A 6 68.94 -22.16 18.97
N GLU A 7 68.71 -22.53 20.22
CA GLU A 7 67.53 -23.28 20.70
C GLU A 7 66.23 -22.47 20.50
N ALA A 8 65.23 -23.10 19.91
CA ALA A 8 63.93 -22.50 19.72
C ALA A 8 63.21 -22.30 21.07
N PRO A 9 62.47 -21.19 21.29
CA PRO A 9 61.83 -20.92 22.56
C PRO A 9 60.71 -21.98 22.84
N SER A 10 60.88 -22.68 23.94
CA SER A 10 59.90 -23.67 24.47
C SER A 10 58.58 -22.96 24.80
N ARG A 11 57.53 -23.32 24.10
CA ARG A 11 56.17 -22.88 24.40
C ARG A 11 55.74 -23.48 25.76
N LEU A 12 55.62 -22.63 26.75
CA LEU A 12 55.10 -23.05 28.07
C LEU A 12 53.68 -23.58 27.95
N PRO A 13 53.36 -24.73 28.48
CA PRO A 13 52.01 -25.29 28.46
C PRO A 13 51.11 -24.45 29.38
N LEU A 14 50.09 -23.82 28.80
CA LEU A 14 49.07 -23.10 29.55
C LEU A 14 48.44 -24.06 30.60
N SER A 15 48.39 -23.61 31.86
CA SER A 15 47.85 -24.37 32.98
C SER A 15 46.41 -24.76 32.68
N SER A 16 45.94 -25.92 33.19
CA SER A 16 44.58 -26.43 32.95
C SER A 16 43.48 -25.38 33.28
N ARG A 17 43.73 -24.54 34.28
CA ARG A 17 42.86 -23.45 34.69
C ARG A 17 42.76 -22.34 33.62
N ALA A 18 43.86 -22.00 32.94
CA ALA A 18 43.83 -21.02 31.85
C ALA A 18 43.08 -21.51 30.60
N ARG A 19 43.11 -22.83 30.35
CA ARG A 19 42.34 -23.44 29.24
C ARG A 19 40.83 -23.45 29.52
N THR A 20 40.42 -23.74 30.76
CA THR A 20 39.00 -23.75 31.14
C THR A 20 38.40 -22.33 31.15
N THR A 21 39.15 -21.33 31.62
CA THR A 21 38.69 -19.93 31.57
C THR A 21 38.63 -19.39 30.15
N ALA A 22 39.56 -19.75 29.27
CA ALA A 22 39.53 -19.34 27.87
C ALA A 22 38.33 -19.96 27.11
N LEU A 23 38.01 -21.23 27.38
CA LEU A 23 36.82 -21.89 26.83
C LEU A 23 35.52 -21.26 27.33
N ALA A 24 35.42 -20.95 28.61
CA ALA A 24 34.24 -20.30 29.18
C ALA A 24 34.00 -18.90 28.58
N LEU A 25 35.07 -18.11 28.39
CA LEU A 25 34.98 -16.80 27.74
C LEU A 25 34.60 -16.89 26.25
N ALA A 26 35.11 -17.92 25.53
CA ALA A 26 34.74 -18.15 24.13
C ALA A 26 33.26 -18.54 23.96
N VAL A 27 32.76 -19.40 24.88
CA VAL A 27 31.33 -19.76 24.88
C VAL A 27 30.44 -18.55 25.20
N LEU A 28 30.82 -17.73 26.19
CA LEU A 28 30.10 -16.54 26.56
C LEU A 28 30.07 -15.51 25.40
N ALA A 29 31.19 -15.29 24.73
CA ALA A 29 31.29 -14.43 23.55
C ALA A 29 30.45 -14.96 22.39
N GLY A 30 30.42 -16.28 22.17
CA GLY A 30 29.57 -16.93 21.17
C GLY A 30 28.07 -16.74 21.42
N VAL A 31 27.66 -16.90 22.71
CA VAL A 31 26.26 -16.67 23.10
C VAL A 31 25.86 -15.19 22.94
N LEU A 32 26.72 -14.25 23.32
CA LEU A 32 26.46 -12.83 23.14
C LEU A 32 26.38 -12.41 21.64
N ALA A 33 27.24 -12.98 20.81
CA ALA A 33 27.20 -12.76 19.37
C ALA A 33 25.91 -13.32 18.74
N ALA A 34 25.51 -14.54 19.13
CA ALA A 34 24.28 -15.16 18.62
C ALA A 34 23.00 -14.39 19.03
N THR A 35 22.95 -13.87 20.26
CA THR A 35 21.83 -13.05 20.75
C THR A 35 21.78 -11.68 20.03
N SER A 36 22.94 -11.07 19.75
CA SER A 36 23.00 -9.79 19.03
C SER A 36 22.52 -9.92 17.58
N VAL A 37 22.89 -10.99 16.89
CA VAL A 37 22.41 -11.27 15.52
C VAL A 37 20.92 -11.55 15.50
N GLY A 38 20.41 -12.34 16.45
CA GLY A 38 18.97 -12.63 16.55
C GLY A 38 18.13 -11.36 16.77
N LEU A 39 18.59 -10.47 17.66
CA LEU A 39 17.90 -9.19 17.93
C LEU A 39 17.95 -8.24 16.72
N GLY A 40 19.07 -8.18 16.01
CA GLY A 40 19.20 -7.37 14.80
C GLY A 40 18.26 -7.81 13.67
N VAL A 41 18.08 -9.10 13.45
CA VAL A 41 17.17 -9.65 12.44
C VAL A 41 15.71 -9.33 12.77
N THR A 42 15.29 -9.48 14.03
CA THR A 42 13.90 -9.18 14.45
C THR A 42 13.57 -7.67 14.33
N VAL A 43 14.48 -6.79 14.72
CA VAL A 43 14.29 -5.33 14.56
C VAL A 43 14.20 -4.96 13.09
N ALA A 44 15.07 -5.50 12.24
CA ALA A 44 15.04 -5.22 10.81
C ALA A 44 13.76 -5.71 10.12
N SER A 45 13.19 -6.85 10.53
CA SER A 45 11.91 -7.34 9.99
C SER A 45 10.74 -6.44 10.41
N HIS A 46 10.69 -6.00 11.66
CA HIS A 46 9.65 -5.09 12.14
C HIS A 46 9.69 -3.70 11.45
N LEU A 47 10.87 -3.18 11.13
CA LEU A 47 10.98 -1.94 10.38
C LEU A 47 10.47 -2.11 8.94
N ARG A 48 10.85 -3.17 8.25
CA ARG A 48 10.37 -3.47 6.89
C ARG A 48 8.85 -3.67 6.84
N ASP A 49 8.26 -4.33 7.84
CA ASP A 49 6.82 -4.51 7.92
C ASP A 49 6.08 -3.17 8.12
N ARG A 50 6.63 -2.26 8.92
CA ARG A 50 6.08 -0.91 9.11
C ARG A 50 6.17 -0.08 7.83
N ASP A 51 7.29 -0.11 7.13
CA ASP A 51 7.50 0.61 5.89
C ASP A 51 6.58 0.05 4.78
N ALA A 52 6.41 -1.27 4.71
CA ALA A 52 5.48 -1.91 3.79
C ALA A 52 4.02 -1.52 4.06
N LEU A 53 3.62 -1.43 5.34
CA LEU A 53 2.28 -0.98 5.73
C LEU A 53 2.05 0.50 5.44
N ALA A 54 3.04 1.35 5.65
CA ALA A 54 2.97 2.76 5.31
C ALA A 54 2.79 2.96 3.80
N GLY A 55 3.60 2.27 2.99
CA GLY A 55 3.47 2.27 1.53
C GLY A 55 2.15 1.71 1.02
N ALA A 56 1.61 0.66 1.67
CA ALA A 56 0.30 0.12 1.36
C ALA A 56 -0.82 1.13 1.62
N ARG A 57 -0.77 1.86 2.75
CA ARG A 57 -1.73 2.91 3.09
C ARG A 57 -1.72 4.06 2.08
N GLU A 58 -0.55 4.53 1.71
CA GLU A 58 -0.40 5.64 0.77
C GLU A 58 -0.90 5.24 -0.62
N SER A 59 -0.50 4.07 -1.11
CA SER A 59 -0.92 3.59 -2.43
C SER A 59 -2.41 3.26 -2.51
N ALA A 60 -3.00 2.69 -1.45
CA ALA A 60 -4.45 2.47 -1.37
C ALA A 60 -5.23 3.80 -1.35
N LEU A 61 -4.75 4.79 -0.59
CA LEU A 61 -5.35 6.13 -0.56
C LEU A 61 -5.32 6.80 -1.93
N ALA A 62 -4.19 6.72 -2.63
CA ALA A 62 -4.04 7.27 -3.97
C ALA A 62 -4.99 6.58 -4.97
N ALA A 63 -5.10 5.24 -4.91
CA ALA A 63 -6.01 4.47 -5.75
C ALA A 63 -7.48 4.80 -5.50
N ALA A 64 -7.89 4.93 -4.21
CA ALA A 64 -9.24 5.33 -3.86
C ALA A 64 -9.60 6.71 -4.41
N ARG A 65 -8.72 7.70 -4.22
CA ARG A 65 -8.90 9.07 -4.76
C ARG A 65 -9.05 9.06 -6.28
N GLN A 66 -8.14 8.37 -6.96
CA GLN A 66 -8.17 8.31 -8.43
C GLN A 66 -9.45 7.64 -8.93
N GLN A 67 -9.90 6.56 -8.27
CA GLN A 67 -11.11 5.86 -8.68
C GLN A 67 -12.37 6.70 -8.48
N ILE A 68 -12.48 7.46 -7.38
CA ILE A 68 -13.58 8.39 -7.17
C ILE A 68 -13.57 9.50 -8.22
N VAL A 69 -12.40 10.08 -8.53
CA VAL A 69 -12.29 11.06 -9.62
C VAL A 69 -12.71 10.45 -10.96
N ASN A 70 -12.31 9.21 -11.26
CA ASN A 70 -12.73 8.54 -12.50
C ASN A 70 -14.25 8.33 -12.57
N LEU A 71 -14.87 7.96 -11.43
CA LEU A 71 -16.31 7.72 -11.33
C LEU A 71 -17.12 9.02 -11.51
N ASP A 72 -16.64 10.11 -10.90
CA ASP A 72 -17.35 11.39 -10.86
C ASP A 72 -17.01 12.32 -12.03
N SER A 73 -16.00 11.96 -12.86
CA SER A 73 -15.57 12.76 -14.03
C SER A 73 -15.89 12.03 -15.33
N LEU A 74 -17.11 12.18 -15.79
CA LEU A 74 -17.63 11.58 -17.02
C LEU A 74 -18.01 12.65 -18.03
N SER A 75 -17.74 12.41 -19.31
CA SER A 75 -18.12 13.33 -20.38
C SER A 75 -18.79 12.59 -21.53
N HIS A 76 -19.88 13.17 -22.07
CA HIS A 76 -20.56 12.63 -23.24
C HIS A 76 -19.65 12.45 -24.47
N THR A 77 -18.54 13.20 -24.54
CA THR A 77 -17.56 13.10 -25.64
C THR A 77 -16.56 11.98 -25.46
N THR A 78 -16.29 11.54 -24.22
CA THR A 78 -15.27 10.53 -23.89
C THR A 78 -15.83 9.35 -23.10
N ILE A 79 -17.16 9.20 -23.03
CA ILE A 79 -17.86 8.29 -22.13
C ILE A 79 -17.34 6.83 -22.19
N ASP A 80 -17.03 6.32 -23.39
CA ASP A 80 -16.55 4.95 -23.51
C ASP A 80 -15.17 4.75 -22.85
N ALA A 81 -14.28 5.71 -23.01
CA ALA A 81 -12.97 5.70 -22.35
C ALA A 81 -13.10 5.93 -20.84
N ASP A 82 -14.05 6.77 -20.42
CA ASP A 82 -14.29 7.07 -19.02
C ASP A 82 -14.82 5.85 -18.27
N LEU A 83 -15.85 5.18 -18.81
CA LEU A 83 -16.40 3.94 -18.26
C LEU A 83 -15.36 2.83 -18.19
N LYS A 84 -14.53 2.70 -19.23
CA LYS A 84 -13.43 1.75 -19.25
C LYS A 84 -12.45 1.99 -18.09
N ARG A 85 -12.06 3.25 -17.84
CA ARG A 85 -11.16 3.61 -16.71
C ARG A 85 -11.76 3.22 -15.36
N VAL A 86 -13.06 3.43 -15.17
CA VAL A 86 -13.75 3.02 -13.94
C VAL A 86 -13.69 1.50 -13.76
N ILE A 87 -13.99 0.73 -14.82
CA ILE A 87 -13.97 -0.74 -14.77
C ILE A 87 -12.56 -1.29 -14.53
N GLU A 88 -11.53 -0.69 -15.12
CA GLU A 88 -10.13 -1.09 -14.94
C GLU A 88 -9.60 -0.85 -13.51
N GLY A 89 -10.19 0.09 -12.79
CA GLY A 89 -9.90 0.37 -11.38
C GLY A 89 -10.79 -0.38 -10.40
N ALA A 90 -11.69 -1.26 -10.88
CA ALA A 90 -12.70 -1.95 -10.09
C ALA A 90 -12.47 -3.47 -10.04
N THR A 91 -12.91 -4.09 -8.95
CA THR A 91 -13.00 -5.54 -8.75
C THR A 91 -14.27 -5.87 -7.95
N GLY A 92 -14.53 -7.14 -7.66
CA GLY A 92 -15.59 -7.59 -6.76
C GLY A 92 -16.97 -7.01 -7.08
N THR A 93 -17.72 -6.75 -6.03
CA THR A 93 -19.12 -6.28 -6.08
C THR A 93 -19.28 -4.98 -6.85
N PHE A 94 -18.37 -4.03 -6.65
CA PHE A 94 -18.42 -2.73 -7.33
C PHE A 94 -18.28 -2.90 -8.85
N LYS A 95 -17.31 -3.71 -9.30
CA LYS A 95 -17.13 -3.98 -10.74
C LYS A 95 -18.38 -4.59 -11.37
N ASP A 96 -18.99 -5.58 -10.69
CA ASP A 96 -20.18 -6.26 -11.21
C ASP A 96 -21.39 -5.33 -11.31
N GLN A 97 -21.62 -4.51 -10.29
CA GLN A 97 -22.70 -3.53 -10.27
C GLN A 97 -22.50 -2.46 -11.35
N PHE A 98 -21.30 -1.90 -11.44
CA PHE A 98 -20.98 -0.85 -12.41
C PHE A 98 -21.06 -1.39 -13.84
N THR A 99 -20.59 -2.61 -14.10
CA THR A 99 -20.68 -3.24 -15.44
C THR A 99 -22.13 -3.42 -15.88
N ARG A 100 -23.04 -3.75 -14.96
CA ARG A 100 -24.48 -3.85 -15.27
C ARG A 100 -25.11 -2.49 -15.54
N ALA A 101 -24.71 -1.45 -14.81
CA ALA A 101 -25.31 -0.11 -14.90
C ALA A 101 -24.71 0.78 -16.00
N GLN A 102 -23.52 0.45 -16.54
CA GLN A 102 -22.78 1.31 -17.46
C GLN A 102 -23.55 1.66 -18.75
N GLY A 103 -24.39 0.74 -19.26
CA GLY A 103 -25.17 0.97 -20.49
C GLY A 103 -26.20 2.09 -20.30
N ASP A 104 -26.94 2.04 -19.21
CA ASP A 104 -27.95 3.06 -18.87
C ASP A 104 -27.28 4.40 -18.57
N LEU A 105 -26.16 4.36 -17.81
CA LEU A 105 -25.37 5.55 -17.50
C LEU A 105 -24.83 6.22 -18.77
N LYS A 106 -24.26 5.45 -19.72
CA LYS A 106 -23.80 5.95 -21.01
C LYS A 106 -24.95 6.64 -21.78
N SER A 107 -26.09 5.97 -21.87
CA SER A 107 -27.26 6.50 -22.58
C SER A 107 -27.72 7.85 -21.98
N LEU A 108 -27.78 7.94 -20.65
CA LEU A 108 -28.15 9.17 -19.94
C LEU A 108 -27.17 10.32 -20.20
N VAL A 109 -25.87 10.03 -20.06
CA VAL A 109 -24.78 11.02 -20.23
C VAL A 109 -24.78 11.57 -21.67
N VAL A 110 -24.93 10.70 -22.67
CA VAL A 110 -24.98 11.09 -24.09
C VAL A 110 -26.25 11.90 -24.41
N GLN A 111 -27.41 11.42 -23.95
CA GLN A 111 -28.70 12.09 -24.21
C GLN A 111 -28.73 13.52 -23.65
N ARG A 112 -28.22 13.69 -22.42
CA ARG A 112 -28.17 15.02 -21.77
C ARG A 112 -26.99 15.85 -22.19
N LYS A 113 -26.06 15.32 -22.97
CA LYS A 113 -24.75 15.93 -23.27
C LYS A 113 -24.01 16.36 -22.01
N SER A 114 -24.07 15.52 -20.99
CA SER A 114 -23.54 15.83 -19.67
C SER A 114 -22.02 15.81 -19.65
N VAL A 115 -21.46 16.71 -18.83
CA VAL A 115 -20.06 16.71 -18.40
C VAL A 115 -20.05 16.83 -16.89
N SER A 116 -19.47 15.86 -16.21
CA SER A 116 -19.26 15.91 -14.76
C SER A 116 -17.78 16.01 -14.44
N THR A 117 -17.48 16.62 -13.30
CA THR A 117 -16.12 16.78 -12.77
C THR A 117 -16.15 16.51 -11.27
N GLY A 118 -15.40 15.52 -10.84
CA GLY A 118 -15.19 15.20 -9.43
C GLY A 118 -13.94 15.88 -8.87
N THR A 119 -14.07 16.54 -7.74
CA THR A 119 -12.95 17.15 -6.99
C THR A 119 -12.91 16.58 -5.58
N VAL A 120 -11.88 15.80 -5.29
CA VAL A 120 -11.68 15.24 -3.93
C VAL A 120 -11.27 16.35 -2.98
N LEU A 121 -12.10 16.60 -1.96
CA LEU A 121 -11.85 17.58 -0.92
C LEU A 121 -10.97 16.99 0.18
N TYR A 122 -11.39 15.85 0.71
CA TYR A 122 -10.71 15.15 1.81
C TYR A 122 -10.73 13.65 1.58
N SER A 123 -9.70 12.99 2.10
CA SER A 123 -9.67 11.53 2.13
C SER A 123 -8.81 11.05 3.29
N GLY A 124 -9.16 9.91 3.86
CA GLY A 124 -8.44 9.31 4.98
C GLY A 124 -8.58 7.80 5.01
N VAL A 125 -7.50 7.13 5.39
CA VAL A 125 -7.47 5.67 5.56
C VAL A 125 -8.09 5.32 6.90
N VAL A 126 -9.18 4.55 6.90
CA VAL A 126 -9.82 3.99 8.10
C VAL A 126 -9.01 2.80 8.61
N ARG A 127 -8.66 1.90 7.70
CA ARG A 127 -7.79 0.76 7.96
C ARG A 127 -7.05 0.38 6.68
N ALA A 128 -5.87 -0.19 6.83
CA ALA A 128 -5.16 -0.83 5.74
C ALA A 128 -4.24 -1.92 6.29
N ASP A 129 -4.15 -3.01 5.56
CA ASP A 129 -3.13 -4.04 5.68
C ASP A 129 -2.38 -4.20 4.35
N LYS A 130 -1.71 -5.34 4.15
CA LYS A 130 -0.90 -5.56 2.94
C LYS A 130 -1.75 -5.73 1.67
N ASP A 131 -2.99 -6.22 1.81
CA ASP A 131 -3.82 -6.67 0.69
C ASP A 131 -5.23 -6.06 0.68
N THR A 132 -5.68 -5.46 1.78
CA THR A 132 -6.99 -4.80 1.87
C THR A 132 -6.89 -3.42 2.51
N ALA A 133 -7.77 -2.51 2.12
CA ALA A 133 -7.86 -1.18 2.72
C ALA A 133 -9.30 -0.66 2.67
N SER A 134 -9.64 0.20 3.64
CA SER A 134 -10.88 0.98 3.67
C SER A 134 -10.54 2.46 3.81
N VAL A 135 -11.06 3.26 2.89
CA VAL A 135 -10.77 4.70 2.77
C VAL A 135 -12.08 5.47 2.77
N LEU A 136 -12.13 6.59 3.48
CA LEU A 136 -13.21 7.58 3.35
C LEU A 136 -12.77 8.67 2.38
N VAL A 137 -13.67 9.05 1.46
CA VAL A 137 -13.43 10.12 0.48
C VAL A 137 -14.62 11.06 0.50
N ALA A 138 -14.36 12.35 0.68
CA ALA A 138 -15.33 13.42 0.44
C ALA A 138 -15.00 14.09 -0.88
N VAL A 139 -15.99 14.23 -1.75
CA VAL A 139 -15.84 14.73 -3.13
C VAL A 139 -16.97 15.68 -3.46
N ASP A 140 -16.62 16.75 -4.16
CA ASP A 140 -17.59 17.62 -4.84
C ASP A 140 -17.67 17.20 -6.29
N ARG A 141 -18.89 16.90 -6.74
CA ARG A 141 -19.17 16.56 -8.13
C ARG A 141 -20.01 17.66 -8.76
N THR A 142 -19.44 18.36 -9.73
CA THR A 142 -20.15 19.34 -10.54
C THR A 142 -20.66 18.69 -11.81
N VAL A 143 -21.95 18.79 -12.11
CA VAL A 143 -22.56 18.25 -13.33
C VAL A 143 -23.13 19.39 -14.14
N LYS A 144 -22.71 19.52 -15.39
CA LYS A 144 -23.26 20.42 -16.41
C LYS A 144 -23.89 19.60 -17.50
N ASP A 145 -25.01 20.07 -18.05
CA ASP A 145 -25.66 19.41 -19.17
C ASP A 145 -26.31 20.45 -20.12
N SER A 146 -27.07 19.97 -21.13
CA SER A 146 -27.72 20.82 -22.10
C SER A 146 -28.84 21.72 -21.52
N SER A 147 -29.33 21.40 -20.31
CA SER A 147 -30.37 22.16 -19.60
C SER A 147 -29.81 23.13 -18.55
N ASP A 148 -28.60 22.83 -18.01
CA ASP A 148 -27.92 23.63 -16.99
C ASP A 148 -26.43 23.75 -17.29
N SER A 149 -26.05 24.89 -17.87
CA SER A 149 -24.65 25.22 -18.16
C SER A 149 -23.88 25.77 -16.96
N THR A 150 -24.56 26.23 -15.91
CA THR A 150 -23.91 26.70 -14.67
C THR A 150 -23.38 25.56 -13.84
N GLY A 151 -24.12 24.47 -13.82
CA GLY A 151 -23.76 23.22 -13.19
C GLY A 151 -24.28 23.07 -11.76
N ALA A 152 -24.89 21.91 -11.49
CA ALA A 152 -25.29 21.51 -10.15
C ALA A 152 -24.10 20.88 -9.42
N VAL A 153 -23.90 21.26 -8.16
CA VAL A 153 -22.87 20.67 -7.28
C VAL A 153 -23.52 19.70 -6.34
N ALA A 154 -23.01 18.46 -6.32
CA ALA A 154 -23.35 17.44 -5.32
C ALA A 154 -22.14 17.22 -4.40
N HIS A 155 -22.42 17.08 -3.10
CA HIS A 155 -21.43 16.79 -2.07
C HIS A 155 -21.57 15.35 -1.65
N ASP A 156 -20.70 14.49 -2.15
CA ASP A 156 -20.75 13.06 -1.93
C ASP A 156 -19.68 12.61 -0.92
N ARG A 157 -20.01 11.61 -0.13
CA ARG A 157 -19.08 10.96 0.80
C ARG A 157 -19.14 9.46 0.58
N TRP A 158 -17.97 8.87 0.39
CA TRP A 158 -17.84 7.47 0.06
C TRP A 158 -16.95 6.73 1.04
N ARG A 159 -17.39 5.54 1.44
CA ARG A 159 -16.49 4.49 1.91
C ARG A 159 -16.06 3.68 0.71
N VAL A 160 -14.77 3.58 0.52
CA VAL A 160 -14.13 2.86 -0.58
C VAL A 160 -13.37 1.70 0.02
N ASP A 161 -13.82 0.47 -0.22
CA ASP A 161 -13.11 -0.73 0.19
C ASP A 161 -12.31 -1.25 -1.00
N LEU A 162 -11.00 -1.47 -0.76
CA LEU A 162 -10.03 -1.84 -1.79
C LEU A 162 -9.39 -3.18 -1.48
N GLU A 163 -9.05 -3.90 -2.56
CA GLU A 163 -8.27 -5.12 -2.55
C GLU A 163 -7.04 -4.98 -3.46
N ARG A 164 -5.96 -5.65 -3.09
CA ARG A 164 -4.72 -5.63 -3.87
C ARG A 164 -4.63 -6.86 -4.77
N HIS A 165 -4.61 -6.64 -6.10
CA HIS A 165 -4.51 -7.68 -7.12
C HIS A 165 -3.28 -7.43 -8.00
N GLY A 166 -2.34 -8.36 -8.03
CA GLY A 166 -1.13 -8.24 -8.85
C GLY A 166 -0.31 -6.97 -8.58
N GLY A 167 -0.29 -6.52 -7.31
CA GLY A 167 0.42 -5.32 -6.90
C GLY A 167 -0.36 -4.00 -7.08
N ARG A 168 -1.54 -4.03 -7.71
CA ARG A 168 -2.43 -2.87 -7.90
C ARG A 168 -3.58 -2.88 -6.90
N TRP A 169 -3.93 -1.71 -6.38
CA TRP A 169 -5.14 -1.53 -5.57
C TRP A 169 -6.34 -1.29 -6.48
N LEU A 170 -7.38 -2.10 -6.32
CA LEU A 170 -8.64 -2.00 -7.05
C LEU A 170 -9.79 -1.83 -6.06
N VAL A 171 -10.80 -1.04 -6.43
CA VAL A 171 -12.00 -0.84 -5.60
C VAL A 171 -12.90 -2.06 -5.72
N ALA A 172 -13.14 -2.73 -4.58
CA ALA A 172 -13.97 -3.92 -4.47
C ALA A 172 -15.42 -3.61 -4.10
N ASP A 173 -15.61 -2.59 -3.25
CA ASP A 173 -16.94 -2.11 -2.85
C ASP A 173 -16.95 -0.59 -2.65
N LEU A 174 -18.11 0.02 -2.89
CA LEU A 174 -18.32 1.45 -2.78
C LEU A 174 -19.66 1.73 -2.10
N GLN A 175 -19.63 2.39 -0.94
CA GLN A 175 -20.81 2.66 -0.14
C GLN A 175 -20.94 4.17 0.16
N PRO A 176 -22.14 4.77 -0.01
CA PRO A 176 -22.35 6.13 0.44
C PRO A 176 -22.31 6.21 1.96
N VAL A 177 -21.79 7.31 2.49
CA VAL A 177 -21.74 7.62 3.92
C VAL A 177 -22.54 8.88 4.18
N ALA A 178 -23.45 8.81 5.16
CA ALA A 178 -24.28 9.95 5.57
C ALA A 178 -23.47 11.01 6.31
#